data_7c70ed0770563abdac0aafc650d4e63a
#
_entry.id   7c70ed0770563abdac0aafc650d4e63a
#
_cell.length_a   1.000
_cell.length_b   1.000
_cell.length_c   1.000
_cell.angle_alpha   90.00
_cell.angle_beta   90.00
_cell.angle_gamma   90.00
#
_symmetry.space_group_name_H-M   'P 1'
#
loop_
_entity.id
_entity.type
_entity.pdbx_description
1 polymer ?
#
loop_
_entity_poly.entity_id
_entity_poly.type
_entity_poly.pdbx_seq_one_letter_code
_entity_poly.pdbx_strand_id
1 'polypeptide(L)'
;MKNLHYIPHTHWDREWHKTFEAFRVRLCYSMEMMLDTLENDENFSYFMYDAQTSILEDYLTIYPENKDRLKKLVGEKRLFVGPWYTQPDFYLISGESLARNLLIGSNIADDMGHSMEVGYIPDSFGQAAQIPQIMKGFDLKSVYVWRGI
;
A
#
# COMPACT_ATOMS: atom_id res chain seq x y z
N MET A 1 -8.29 12.96 28.67
CA MET A 1 -8.76 11.67 28.11
C MET A 1 -7.72 11.24 27.09
N LYS A 2 -7.26 9.97 27.10
CA LYS A 2 -6.32 9.46 26.09
C LYS A 2 -7.14 8.82 24.98
N ASN A 3 -6.87 9.16 23.71
CA ASN A 3 -7.51 8.54 22.57
C ASN A 3 -6.63 7.38 22.10
N LEU A 4 -7.23 6.23 21.77
CA LEU A 4 -6.60 5.10 21.12
C LEU A 4 -7.10 5.06 19.68
N HIS A 5 -6.16 5.10 18.72
CA HIS A 5 -6.45 4.91 17.31
C HIS A 5 -6.03 3.50 16.91
N TYR A 6 -6.97 2.69 16.45
CA TYR A 6 -6.71 1.36 15.91
C TYR A 6 -6.73 1.42 14.39
N ILE A 7 -5.62 1.02 13.76
CA ILE A 7 -5.47 1.04 12.30
C ILE A 7 -5.26 -0.40 11.83
N PRO A 8 -6.29 -1.08 11.32
CA PRO A 8 -6.14 -2.41 10.75
C PRO A 8 -5.36 -2.32 9.44
N HIS A 9 -4.30 -3.09 9.35
CA HIS A 9 -3.43 -3.10 8.17
C HIS A 9 -2.74 -4.44 8.00
N THR A 10 -2.10 -4.62 6.84
CA THR A 10 -1.17 -5.72 6.57
C THR A 10 0.17 -5.19 6.10
N HIS A 11 1.20 -6.02 6.17
CA HIS A 11 2.42 -5.92 5.38
C HIS A 11 2.46 -7.10 4.41
N TRP A 12 2.84 -6.86 3.15
CA TRP A 12 2.76 -7.85 2.10
C TRP A 12 4.09 -8.01 1.35
N ASP A 13 4.77 -9.13 1.61
CA ASP A 13 5.88 -9.57 0.78
C ASP A 13 5.34 -10.26 -0.48
N ARG A 14 5.69 -9.74 -1.66
CA ARG A 14 5.30 -10.35 -2.94
C ARG A 14 6.00 -11.68 -3.18
N GLU A 15 7.19 -11.83 -2.63
CA GLU A 15 8.00 -13.04 -2.64
C GLU A 15 8.88 -13.05 -1.39
N TRP A 16 9.01 -14.20 -0.72
CA TRP A 16 9.86 -14.36 0.45
C TRP A 16 10.23 -15.85 0.66
N HIS A 17 9.62 -16.55 1.65
CA HIS A 17 9.84 -17.98 1.91
C HIS A 17 9.08 -18.92 0.95
N LYS A 18 8.32 -18.37 0.02
CA LYS A 18 7.63 -19.03 -1.07
C LYS A 18 7.77 -18.19 -2.33
N THR A 19 7.51 -18.81 -3.48
CA THR A 19 7.55 -18.13 -4.77
C THR A 19 6.46 -17.05 -4.88
N PHE A 20 6.68 -16.10 -5.78
CA PHE A 20 5.71 -15.06 -6.14
C PHE A 20 4.31 -15.64 -6.40
N GLU A 21 4.21 -16.71 -7.21
CA GLU A 21 2.91 -17.32 -7.52
C GLU A 21 2.20 -17.87 -6.29
N ALA A 22 2.94 -18.47 -5.36
CA ALA A 22 2.36 -18.99 -4.13
C ALA A 22 1.87 -17.85 -3.20
N PHE A 23 2.55 -16.69 -3.20
CA PHE A 23 2.09 -15.49 -2.50
C PHE A 23 0.92 -14.85 -3.23
N ARG A 24 0.91 -14.80 -4.56
CA ARG A 24 -0.20 -14.24 -5.34
C ARG A 24 -1.53 -14.99 -5.09
N VAL A 25 -1.50 -16.31 -5.00
CA VAL A 25 -2.69 -17.09 -4.59
C VAL A 25 -3.22 -16.65 -3.23
N ARG A 26 -2.34 -16.45 -2.25
CA ARG A 26 -2.72 -15.96 -0.92
C ARG A 26 -3.22 -14.53 -0.96
N LEU A 27 -2.60 -13.68 -1.78
CA LEU A 27 -3.04 -12.30 -2.01
C LEU A 27 -4.49 -12.28 -2.50
N CYS A 28 -4.80 -13.05 -3.54
CA CYS A 28 -6.16 -13.15 -4.08
C CYS A 28 -7.17 -13.55 -3.00
N TYR A 29 -6.88 -14.59 -2.22
CA TYR A 29 -7.75 -15.03 -1.13
C TYR A 29 -7.93 -13.94 -0.06
N SER A 30 -6.84 -13.30 0.35
CA SER A 30 -6.87 -12.22 1.35
C SER A 30 -7.62 -10.99 0.86
N MET A 31 -7.44 -10.63 -0.42
CA MET A 31 -8.15 -9.49 -1.04
C MET A 31 -9.64 -9.74 -1.11
N GLU A 32 -10.08 -10.92 -1.58
CA GLU A 32 -11.52 -11.26 -1.61
C GLU A 32 -12.14 -11.16 -0.22
N MET A 33 -11.51 -11.80 0.77
CA MET A 33 -12.01 -11.78 2.16
C MET A 33 -12.09 -10.33 2.70
N MET A 34 -11.10 -9.51 2.40
CA MET A 34 -11.06 -8.12 2.86
C MET A 34 -12.11 -7.25 2.14
N LEU A 35 -12.27 -7.41 0.82
CA LEU A 35 -13.30 -6.70 0.05
C LEU A 35 -14.70 -7.07 0.57
N ASP A 36 -14.97 -8.37 0.74
CA ASP A 36 -16.24 -8.84 1.28
C ASP A 36 -16.52 -8.30 2.69
N THR A 37 -15.49 -8.25 3.55
CA THR A 37 -15.63 -7.69 4.89
C THR A 37 -15.96 -6.21 4.85
N LEU A 38 -15.23 -5.43 4.04
CA LEU A 38 -15.49 -3.99 3.90
C LEU A 38 -16.86 -3.69 3.30
N GLU A 39 -17.39 -4.54 2.43
CA GLU A 39 -18.69 -4.34 1.80
C GLU A 39 -19.86 -4.74 2.70
N ASN A 40 -19.69 -5.74 3.57
CA ASN A 40 -20.79 -6.36 4.31
C ASN A 40 -20.79 -6.08 5.82
N ASP A 41 -19.68 -5.57 6.39
CA ASP A 41 -19.60 -5.20 7.80
C ASP A 41 -19.43 -3.69 7.97
N GLU A 42 -20.51 -3.02 8.36
CA GLU A 42 -20.52 -1.57 8.63
C GLU A 42 -19.67 -1.17 9.83
N ASN A 43 -19.42 -2.08 10.77
CA ASN A 43 -18.56 -1.82 11.92
C ASN A 43 -17.06 -1.89 11.57
N PHE A 44 -16.71 -2.58 10.48
CA PHE A 44 -15.34 -2.61 9.96
C PHE A 44 -15.12 -1.41 9.03
N SER A 45 -14.76 -0.26 9.61
CA SER A 45 -14.81 1.03 8.93
C SER A 45 -13.81 1.18 7.79
N TYR A 46 -12.58 0.70 7.96
CA TYR A 46 -11.51 0.85 6.96
C TYR A 46 -10.40 -0.18 7.13
N PHE A 47 -9.61 -0.35 6.08
CA PHE A 47 -8.41 -1.18 6.06
C PHE A 47 -7.30 -0.52 5.23
N MET A 48 -6.04 -0.66 5.65
CA MET A 48 -4.88 -0.23 4.87
C MET A 48 -4.15 -1.46 4.32
N TYR A 49 -4.13 -1.58 2.99
CA TYR A 49 -3.48 -2.72 2.34
C TYR A 49 -2.06 -2.35 1.94
N ASP A 50 -1.16 -2.42 2.90
CA ASP A 50 0.30 -2.33 2.81
C ASP A 50 0.91 -1.14 2.06
N ALA A 51 0.14 -0.14 1.67
CA ALA A 51 0.64 1.02 0.95
C ALA A 51 1.37 0.72 -0.38
N GLN A 52 1.30 -0.50 -0.93
CA GLN A 52 1.90 -0.92 -2.19
C GLN A 52 0.83 -1.11 -3.27
N THR A 53 0.95 -0.41 -4.41
CA THR A 53 -0.03 -0.54 -5.50
C THR A 53 0.26 -1.70 -6.45
N SER A 54 1.48 -2.24 -6.47
CA SER A 54 1.82 -3.44 -7.25
C SER A 54 0.94 -4.64 -6.90
N ILE A 55 0.51 -4.76 -5.64
CA ILE A 55 -0.39 -5.83 -5.21
C ILE A 55 -1.79 -5.71 -5.82
N LEU A 56 -2.24 -4.50 -6.15
CA LEU A 56 -3.51 -4.28 -6.86
C LEU A 56 -3.42 -4.81 -8.30
N GLU A 57 -2.30 -4.56 -8.97
CA GLU A 57 -2.04 -5.09 -10.31
C GLU A 57 -1.94 -6.63 -10.30
N ASP A 58 -1.21 -7.19 -9.31
CA ASP A 58 -1.09 -8.64 -9.12
C ASP A 58 -2.47 -9.30 -8.95
N TYR A 59 -3.33 -8.69 -8.15
CA TYR A 59 -4.69 -9.15 -7.90
C TYR A 59 -5.57 -9.00 -9.14
N LEU A 60 -5.60 -7.81 -9.77
CA LEU A 60 -6.42 -7.52 -10.93
C LEU A 60 -5.99 -8.26 -12.21
N THR A 61 -4.78 -8.81 -12.24
CA THR A 61 -4.36 -9.74 -13.30
C THR A 61 -5.19 -11.04 -13.26
N ILE A 62 -5.66 -11.45 -12.07
CA ILE A 62 -6.45 -12.66 -11.85
C ILE A 62 -7.95 -12.35 -11.83
N TYR A 63 -8.35 -11.25 -11.20
CA TYR A 63 -9.74 -10.83 -10.99
C TYR A 63 -9.97 -9.42 -11.57
N PRO A 64 -9.86 -9.24 -12.90
CA PRO A 64 -10.03 -7.92 -13.52
C PRO A 64 -11.43 -7.33 -13.31
N GLU A 65 -12.44 -8.18 -13.11
CA GLU A 65 -13.84 -7.80 -12.84
C GLU A 65 -14.02 -7.05 -11.51
N ASN A 66 -13.09 -7.23 -10.56
CA ASN A 66 -13.16 -6.58 -9.25
C ASN A 66 -12.59 -5.16 -9.23
N LYS A 67 -12.18 -4.63 -10.38
CA LYS A 67 -11.61 -3.26 -10.47
C LYS A 67 -12.57 -2.21 -9.93
N ASP A 68 -13.84 -2.29 -10.25
CA ASP A 68 -14.84 -1.32 -9.81
C ASP A 68 -15.14 -1.42 -8.30
N ARG A 69 -15.09 -2.63 -7.72
CA ARG A 69 -15.17 -2.83 -6.26
C ARG A 69 -14.02 -2.12 -5.54
N LEU A 70 -12.81 -2.33 -6.02
CA LEU A 70 -11.62 -1.65 -5.48
C LEU A 70 -11.75 -0.14 -5.58
N LYS A 71 -12.08 0.39 -6.76
CA LYS A 71 -12.28 1.83 -6.99
C LYS A 71 -13.30 2.44 -6.05
N LYS A 72 -14.43 1.77 -5.86
CA LYS A 72 -15.46 2.22 -4.93
C LYS A 72 -14.92 2.35 -3.52
N LEU A 73 -14.31 1.29 -2.98
CA LEU A 73 -13.82 1.26 -1.60
C LEU A 73 -12.65 2.23 -1.36
N VAL A 74 -11.76 2.39 -2.35
CA VAL A 74 -10.68 3.38 -2.28
C VAL A 74 -11.23 4.81 -2.32
N GLY A 75 -12.15 5.10 -3.24
CA GLY A 75 -12.80 6.41 -3.36
C GLY A 75 -13.62 6.79 -2.11
N GLU A 76 -14.25 5.83 -1.47
CA GLU A 76 -14.98 5.98 -0.20
C GLU A 76 -14.05 6.07 1.03
N LYS A 77 -12.73 5.94 0.85
CA LYS A 77 -11.71 5.89 1.92
C LYS A 77 -11.95 4.77 2.93
N ARG A 78 -12.52 3.68 2.48
CA ARG A 78 -12.65 2.45 3.25
C ARG A 78 -11.48 1.50 3.02
N LEU A 79 -10.84 1.59 1.85
CA LEU A 79 -9.59 0.90 1.53
C LEU A 79 -8.50 1.94 1.24
N PHE A 80 -7.41 1.92 1.99
CA PHE A 80 -6.26 2.79 1.78
C PHE A 80 -5.16 2.04 1.03
N VAL A 81 -4.64 2.67 -0.03
CA VAL A 81 -3.61 2.12 -0.93
C VAL A 81 -2.57 3.18 -1.28
N GLY A 82 -1.42 2.78 -1.81
CA GLY A 82 -0.33 3.69 -2.12
C GLY A 82 0.32 4.32 -0.88
N PRO A 83 1.28 5.24 -1.02
CA PRO A 83 1.73 5.88 -2.26
C PRO A 83 2.79 5.08 -3.04
N TRP A 84 3.32 3.99 -2.50
CA TRP A 84 4.37 3.22 -3.14
C TRP A 84 3.84 2.36 -4.29
N TYR A 85 4.65 2.18 -5.33
CA TYR A 85 4.46 1.08 -6.25
C TYR A 85 4.82 -0.24 -5.57
N THR A 86 6.04 -0.30 -4.99
CA THR A 86 6.50 -1.37 -4.12
C THR A 86 7.40 -0.79 -3.03
N GLN A 87 7.52 -1.45 -1.89
CA GLN A 87 8.39 -0.98 -0.80
C GLN A 87 9.80 -1.56 -0.98
N PRO A 88 10.79 -0.75 -1.40
CA PRO A 88 12.16 -1.21 -1.58
C PRO A 88 12.99 -1.04 -0.31
N ASP A 89 14.11 -1.74 -0.24
CA ASP A 89 15.20 -1.36 0.66
C ASP A 89 15.94 -0.14 0.07
N PHE A 90 15.96 0.96 0.79
CA PHE A 90 16.31 2.26 0.25
C PHE A 90 17.78 2.42 -0.15
N TYR A 91 18.71 1.72 0.53
CA TYR A 91 20.12 1.75 0.12
C TYR A 91 20.42 0.91 -1.11
N LEU A 92 19.51 0.03 -1.53
CA LEU A 92 19.70 -0.83 -2.68
C LEU A 92 19.25 -0.21 -4.01
N ILE A 93 18.56 0.93 -3.96
CA ILE A 93 18.01 1.62 -5.13
C ILE A 93 18.54 3.04 -5.25
N SER A 94 18.52 3.58 -6.47
CA SER A 94 18.85 4.99 -6.70
C SER A 94 17.74 5.94 -6.25
N GLY A 95 18.08 7.20 -6.00
CA GLY A 95 17.08 8.24 -5.70
C GLY A 95 16.06 8.43 -6.83
N GLU A 96 16.49 8.28 -8.09
CA GLU A 96 15.62 8.32 -9.27
C GLU A 96 14.62 7.14 -9.25
N SER A 97 15.09 5.93 -8.93
CA SER A 97 14.21 4.77 -8.80
C SER A 97 13.18 4.97 -7.69
N LEU A 98 13.58 5.58 -6.57
CA LEU A 98 12.67 5.88 -5.46
C LEU A 98 11.61 6.92 -5.86
N ALA A 99 12.00 7.98 -6.55
CA ALA A 99 11.07 8.99 -7.06
C ALA A 99 10.08 8.38 -8.07
N ARG A 100 10.54 7.54 -8.98
CA ARG A 100 9.65 6.83 -9.93
C ARG A 100 8.73 5.84 -9.24
N ASN A 101 9.20 5.15 -8.22
CA ASN A 101 8.38 4.25 -7.41
C ASN A 101 7.18 4.99 -6.80
N LEU A 102 7.42 6.15 -6.17
CA LEU A 102 6.36 6.99 -5.64
C LEU A 102 5.44 7.55 -6.74
N LEU A 103 6.00 8.00 -7.86
CA LEU A 103 5.22 8.54 -8.97
C LEU A 103 4.25 7.50 -9.54
N ILE A 104 4.76 6.30 -9.81
CA ILE A 104 3.94 5.20 -10.37
C ILE A 104 2.90 4.77 -9.34
N GLY A 105 3.32 4.55 -8.09
CA GLY A 105 2.42 4.10 -7.04
C GLY A 105 1.29 5.11 -6.75
N SER A 106 1.62 6.40 -6.63
CA SER A 106 0.62 7.45 -6.43
C SER A 106 -0.37 7.52 -7.59
N ASN A 107 0.12 7.49 -8.84
CA ASN A 107 -0.76 7.53 -10.02
C ASN A 107 -1.73 6.34 -10.05
N ILE A 108 -1.27 5.12 -9.76
CA ILE A 108 -2.13 3.94 -9.70
C ILE A 108 -3.18 4.09 -8.59
N ALA A 109 -2.76 4.57 -7.40
CA ALA A 109 -3.67 4.77 -6.29
C ALA A 109 -4.72 5.86 -6.58
N ASP A 110 -4.32 6.95 -7.22
CA ASP A 110 -5.23 8.03 -7.64
C ASP A 110 -6.22 7.56 -8.72
N ASP A 111 -5.77 6.73 -9.66
CA ASP A 111 -6.65 6.09 -10.65
C ASP A 111 -7.67 5.14 -9.99
N MET A 112 -7.35 4.58 -8.84
CA MET A 112 -8.27 3.78 -8.03
C MET A 112 -9.22 4.64 -7.19
N GLY A 113 -8.91 5.92 -6.99
CA GLY A 113 -9.77 6.89 -6.31
C GLY A 113 -9.05 7.80 -5.32
N HIS A 114 -8.00 7.34 -4.65
CA HIS A 114 -7.24 8.13 -3.68
C HIS A 114 -5.91 7.48 -3.32
N SER A 115 -4.82 8.22 -3.41
CA SER A 115 -3.53 7.81 -2.84
C SER A 115 -3.45 8.18 -1.36
N MET A 116 -2.91 7.31 -0.53
CA MET A 116 -2.66 7.61 0.87
C MET A 116 -1.58 8.68 1.00
N GLU A 117 -1.83 9.72 1.83
CA GLU A 117 -0.95 10.87 2.00
C GLU A 117 0.12 10.66 3.11
N VAL A 118 0.47 9.42 3.37
CA VAL A 118 1.45 9.03 4.39
C VAL A 118 2.53 8.17 3.76
N GLY A 119 3.79 8.54 3.99
CA GLY A 119 4.92 7.68 3.65
C GLY A 119 4.99 6.49 4.62
N TYR A 120 4.35 5.40 4.30
CA TYR A 120 4.33 4.21 5.14
C TYR A 120 5.52 3.31 4.83
N ILE A 121 6.41 3.12 5.83
CA ILE A 121 7.67 2.39 5.71
C ILE A 121 7.76 1.38 6.86
N PRO A 122 7.03 0.25 6.81
CA PRO A 122 6.95 -0.68 7.93
C PRO A 122 8.16 -1.61 8.02
N ASP A 123 8.75 -2.01 6.89
CA ASP A 123 9.77 -3.07 6.84
C ASP A 123 11.00 -2.75 6.00
N SER A 124 10.98 -1.69 5.22
CA SER A 124 12.13 -1.29 4.38
C SER A 124 13.33 -0.89 5.23
N PHE A 125 14.53 -1.26 4.77
CA PHE A 125 15.81 -0.99 5.45
C PHE A 125 16.62 0.08 4.72
N GLY A 126 17.58 0.67 5.45
CA GLY A 126 18.51 1.63 4.91
C GLY A 126 17.90 3.02 4.70
N GLN A 127 17.32 3.59 5.74
CA GLN A 127 16.67 4.91 5.71
C GLN A 127 17.67 6.01 5.35
N ALA A 128 17.73 6.38 4.07
CA ALA A 128 18.63 7.43 3.58
C ALA A 128 18.14 8.82 4.03
N ALA A 129 19.10 9.71 4.38
CA ALA A 129 18.79 11.08 4.81
C ALA A 129 18.00 11.90 3.76
N GLN A 130 18.01 11.47 2.49
CA GLN A 130 17.29 12.09 1.38
C GLN A 130 15.80 11.78 1.32
N ILE A 131 15.32 10.74 2.04
CA ILE A 131 13.93 10.28 2.00
C ILE A 131 12.93 11.41 2.34
N PRO A 132 13.13 12.21 3.41
CA PRO A 132 12.20 13.30 3.73
C PRO A 132 12.05 14.33 2.61
N GLN A 133 13.13 14.63 1.87
CA GLN A 133 13.07 15.55 0.74
C GLN A 133 12.27 14.96 -0.42
N ILE A 134 12.48 13.68 -0.74
CA ILE A 134 11.73 12.98 -1.80
C ILE A 134 10.25 12.93 -1.42
N MET A 135 9.93 12.52 -0.20
CA MET A 135 8.56 12.47 0.30
C MET A 135 7.86 13.84 0.23
N LYS A 136 8.56 14.89 0.62
CA LYS A 136 8.04 16.27 0.51
C LYS A 136 7.77 16.69 -0.93
N GLY A 137 8.55 16.21 -1.90
CA GLY A 137 8.32 16.42 -3.32
C GLY A 137 7.02 15.79 -3.85
N PHE A 138 6.45 14.83 -3.11
CA PHE A 138 5.16 14.19 -3.37
C PHE A 138 4.05 14.64 -2.40
N ASP A 139 4.24 15.79 -1.73
CA ASP A 139 3.30 16.36 -0.74
C ASP A 139 2.98 15.43 0.45
N LEU A 140 3.80 14.41 0.68
CA LEU A 140 3.66 13.54 1.85
C LEU A 140 4.14 14.26 3.10
N LYS A 141 3.22 14.64 3.98
CA LYS A 141 3.48 15.49 5.16
C LYS A 141 3.92 14.69 6.38
N SER A 142 3.70 13.39 6.37
CA SER A 142 4.03 12.49 7.47
C SER A 142 4.62 11.20 6.95
N VAL A 143 5.49 10.60 7.77
CA VAL A 143 6.11 9.30 7.49
C VAL A 143 5.95 8.42 8.71
N TYR A 144 5.49 7.21 8.50
CA TYR A 144 5.50 6.17 9.52
C TYR A 144 6.66 5.22 9.24
N VAL A 145 7.56 5.08 10.19
CA VAL A 145 8.70 4.16 10.12
C VAL A 145 8.62 3.21 11.30
N TRP A 146 8.75 1.93 11.06
CA TRP A 146 8.72 0.92 12.12
C TRP A 146 10.13 0.49 12.53
N ARG A 147 10.98 0.15 11.55
CA ARG A 147 12.32 -0.38 11.77
C ARG A 147 13.25 -0.03 10.61
N GLY A 148 14.48 -0.55 10.65
CA GLY A 148 15.47 -0.34 9.58
C GLY A 148 16.18 1.02 9.62
N ILE A 149 16.14 1.69 10.77
CA ILE A 149 16.79 2.99 11.01
C ILE A 149 18.25 2.77 11.42
#